data_b207fa44425c739e7ae895c1b3b27145
#
_entry.id   b207fa44425c739e7ae895c1b3b27145
#
_cell.length_a   1.000
_cell.length_b   1.000
_cell.length_c   1.000
_cell.angle_alpha   90.00
_cell.angle_beta   90.00
_cell.angle_gamma   90.00
#
_symmetry.space_group_name_H-M   'P 1'
#
loop_
_entity.id
_entity.type
_entity.pdbx_description
1 polymer ?
#
loop_
_entity_poly.entity_id
_entity_poly.type
_entity_poly.pdbx_seq_one_letter_code
_entity_poly.pdbx_strand_id
1 'polypeptide(L)'
;MTSTVVTYTDGACSGNPGAGAWAYRIEWPDGGVDEAAGGERETTNNREELKAVREALRGIRARIGDDPAWRIVVRTDSLGVINWLTGSWKRKKNLDLYPTIDPLIDARVRFEHVRGHSGNPGNERVDSLAVEETQRILAGSAGGGSAR
;
A
#
# COMPACT_ATOMS: atom_id res chain seq x y z
N MET A 1 -13.18 2.74 24.91
CA MET A 1 -12.78 1.52 24.20
C MET A 1 -12.14 1.89 22.88
N THR A 2 -11.13 1.14 22.48
CA THR A 2 -10.49 1.35 21.19
C THR A 2 -10.90 0.26 20.21
N SER A 3 -10.96 0.63 18.93
CA SER A 3 -11.16 -0.31 17.84
C SER A 3 -9.90 -0.34 17.00
N THR A 4 -9.59 -1.48 16.42
CA THR A 4 -8.39 -1.64 15.58
C THR A 4 -8.78 -2.05 14.18
N VAL A 5 -8.28 -1.33 13.20
CA VAL A 5 -8.36 -1.71 11.79
C VAL A 5 -6.97 -2.10 11.34
N VAL A 6 -6.89 -3.18 10.56
CA VAL A 6 -5.63 -3.70 10.05
C VAL A 6 -5.63 -3.56 8.53
N THR A 7 -4.54 -3.06 7.96
CA THR A 7 -4.39 -3.06 6.52
C THR A 7 -3.08 -3.73 6.13
N TYR A 8 -3.15 -4.50 5.05
CA TYR A 8 -1.98 -5.06 4.37
C TYR A 8 -1.75 -4.25 3.11
N THR A 9 -0.50 -3.94 2.82
CA THR A 9 -0.13 -3.14 1.65
C THR A 9 1.02 -3.80 0.91
N ASP A 10 1.06 -3.65 -0.41
CA ASP A 10 2.14 -4.17 -1.23
C ASP A 10 2.25 -3.38 -2.52
N GLY A 11 3.43 -3.46 -3.13
CA GLY A 11 3.68 -2.89 -4.45
C GLY A 11 4.43 -3.89 -5.31
N ALA A 12 4.19 -3.82 -6.61
CA ALA A 12 4.86 -4.68 -7.58
C ALA A 12 5.32 -3.83 -8.74
N CYS A 13 6.36 -4.29 -9.43
CA CYS A 13 6.87 -3.62 -10.61
C CYS A 13 7.49 -4.64 -11.56
N SER A 14 7.14 -4.54 -12.84
CA SER A 14 7.71 -5.39 -13.89
C SER A 14 8.88 -4.63 -14.51
N GLY A 15 10.09 -4.99 -14.11
CA GLY A 15 11.26 -4.15 -14.36
C GLY A 15 11.31 -3.03 -13.34
N ASN A 16 12.40 -2.31 -13.26
CA ASN A 16 12.54 -1.27 -12.24
C ASN A 16 13.48 -0.17 -12.79
N PRO A 17 12.94 0.81 -13.57
CA PRO A 17 11.52 1.13 -13.76
C PRO A 17 10.79 0.23 -14.75
N GLY A 18 9.46 0.31 -14.69
CA GLY A 18 8.58 -0.41 -15.58
C GLY A 18 7.13 -0.25 -15.11
N ALA A 19 6.23 -1.03 -15.67
CA ALA A 19 4.85 -1.03 -15.23
C ALA A 19 4.77 -1.60 -13.82
N GLY A 20 3.95 -1.00 -12.98
CA GLY A 20 3.81 -1.45 -11.61
C GLY A 20 2.50 -1.04 -10.98
N ALA A 21 2.21 -1.61 -9.82
CA ALA A 21 0.95 -1.39 -9.15
C ALA A 21 1.09 -1.44 -7.64
N TRP A 22 0.19 -0.74 -6.97
CA TRP A 22 -0.01 -0.81 -5.53
C TRP A 22 -1.28 -1.59 -5.24
N ALA A 23 -1.35 -2.17 -4.05
CA ALA A 23 -2.56 -2.84 -3.60
C ALA A 23 -2.68 -2.73 -2.09
N TYR A 24 -3.93 -2.72 -1.60
CA TYR A 24 -4.19 -2.83 -0.18
C TYR A 24 -5.38 -3.73 0.09
N ARG A 25 -5.40 -4.26 1.31
CA ARG A 25 -6.52 -4.98 1.88
C ARG A 25 -6.74 -4.41 3.29
N ILE A 26 -7.92 -3.88 3.54
CA ILE A 26 -8.30 -3.34 4.84
C ILE A 26 -9.25 -4.34 5.51
N GLU A 27 -8.92 -4.74 6.72
CA GLU A 27 -9.73 -5.67 7.51
C GLU A 27 -10.31 -4.92 8.69
N TRP A 28 -11.62 -4.80 8.68
CA TRP A 28 -12.36 -4.08 9.71
C TRP A 28 -12.75 -5.02 10.85
N PRO A 29 -12.86 -4.51 12.11
CA PRO A 29 -13.18 -5.37 13.25
C PRO A 29 -14.57 -6.00 13.18
N ASP A 30 -15.48 -5.48 12.34
CA ASP A 30 -16.79 -6.09 12.14
C ASP A 30 -16.77 -7.24 11.12
N GLY A 31 -15.60 -7.57 10.58
CA GLY A 31 -15.45 -8.60 9.55
C GLY A 31 -15.51 -8.08 8.14
N GLY A 32 -15.78 -6.79 7.94
CA GLY A 32 -15.78 -6.19 6.62
C GLY A 32 -14.36 -6.11 6.05
N VAL A 33 -14.27 -6.16 4.73
CA VAL A 33 -13.00 -6.11 4.01
C VAL A 33 -13.14 -5.17 2.84
N ASP A 34 -12.15 -4.28 2.66
CA ASP A 34 -12.04 -3.44 1.49
C ASP A 34 -10.71 -3.71 0.80
N GLU A 35 -10.73 -3.89 -0.51
CA GLU A 35 -9.52 -4.12 -1.29
C GLU A 35 -9.51 -3.17 -2.49
N ALA A 36 -8.32 -2.72 -2.87
CA ALA A 36 -8.14 -1.94 -4.08
C ALA A 36 -6.73 -2.11 -4.62
N ALA A 37 -6.58 -1.84 -5.90
CA ALA A 37 -5.30 -1.82 -6.58
C ALA A 37 -5.33 -0.78 -7.69
N GLY A 38 -4.17 -0.24 -8.02
CA GLY A 38 -3.99 0.70 -9.12
C GLY A 38 -2.52 0.76 -9.48
N GLY A 39 -2.18 1.44 -10.56
CA GLY A 39 -0.78 1.51 -10.93
C GLY A 39 -0.51 2.40 -12.12
N GLU A 40 0.71 2.31 -12.62
CA GLU A 40 1.21 3.13 -13.72
C GLU A 40 2.05 2.30 -14.69
N ARG A 41 2.19 2.84 -15.91
CA ARG A 41 3.00 2.20 -16.95
C ARG A 41 4.50 2.34 -16.70
N GLU A 42 4.90 3.37 -15.96
CA GLU A 42 6.31 3.61 -15.66
C GLU A 42 6.45 4.05 -14.21
N THR A 43 7.02 3.18 -13.40
CA THR A 43 7.18 3.44 -11.98
C THR A 43 8.29 2.55 -11.42
N THR A 44 8.45 2.52 -10.12
CA THR A 44 9.40 1.64 -9.44
C THR A 44 8.70 0.89 -8.31
N ASN A 45 9.31 -0.20 -7.88
CA ASN A 45 8.77 -1.00 -6.81
C ASN A 45 8.55 -0.16 -5.54
N ASN A 46 9.55 0.63 -5.14
CA ASN A 46 9.45 1.43 -3.91
C ASN A 46 8.36 2.49 -4.00
N ARG A 47 8.15 3.09 -5.17
CA ARG A 47 7.07 4.06 -5.35
C ARG A 47 5.71 3.41 -5.13
N GLU A 48 5.50 2.21 -5.69
CA GLU A 48 4.22 1.51 -5.55
C GLU A 48 4.01 1.02 -4.12
N GLU A 49 5.08 0.60 -3.43
CA GLU A 49 5.00 0.27 -2.02
C GLU A 49 4.54 1.45 -1.17
N LEU A 50 5.10 2.62 -1.41
CA LEU A 50 4.71 3.85 -0.70
C LEU A 50 3.28 4.26 -1.04
N LYS A 51 2.90 4.16 -2.31
CA LYS A 51 1.53 4.50 -2.74
C LYS A 51 0.49 3.56 -2.13
N ALA A 52 0.84 2.29 -1.93
CA ALA A 52 -0.07 1.35 -1.28
C ALA A 52 -0.44 1.83 0.13
N VAL A 53 0.54 2.28 0.90
CA VAL A 53 0.28 2.83 2.24
C VAL A 53 -0.60 4.08 2.14
N ARG A 54 -0.27 5.00 1.23
CA ARG A 54 -1.06 6.21 1.03
C ARG A 54 -2.52 5.89 0.75
N GLU A 55 -2.77 5.00 -0.20
CA GLU A 55 -4.14 4.68 -0.60
C GLU A 55 -4.90 3.92 0.49
N ALA A 56 -4.23 3.02 1.21
CA ALA A 56 -4.83 2.34 2.34
C ALA A 56 -5.25 3.33 3.44
N LEU A 57 -4.36 4.26 3.80
CA LEU A 57 -4.67 5.24 4.83
C LEU A 57 -5.77 6.19 4.39
N ARG A 58 -5.82 6.58 3.11
CA ARG A 58 -6.93 7.36 2.57
C ARG A 58 -8.25 6.62 2.71
N GLY A 59 -8.27 5.35 2.37
CA GLY A 59 -9.47 4.52 2.48
C GLY A 59 -9.95 4.38 3.92
N ILE A 60 -9.02 4.20 4.84
CA ILE A 60 -9.36 4.08 6.27
C ILE A 60 -9.90 5.42 6.79
N ARG A 61 -9.21 6.52 6.51
CA ARG A 61 -9.63 7.85 6.99
C ARG A 61 -10.96 8.29 6.40
N ALA A 62 -11.31 7.84 5.22
CA ALA A 62 -12.60 8.14 4.62
C ALA A 62 -13.75 7.57 5.46
N ARG A 63 -13.51 6.47 6.19
CA ARG A 63 -14.52 5.84 7.03
C ARG A 63 -14.48 6.34 8.49
N ILE A 64 -13.29 6.47 9.08
CA ILE A 64 -13.17 6.74 10.52
C ILE A 64 -12.77 8.19 10.85
N GLY A 65 -12.35 8.97 9.86
CA GLY A 65 -11.92 10.36 10.08
C GLY A 65 -10.80 10.44 11.10
N ASP A 66 -10.91 11.40 12.01
CA ASP A 66 -9.90 11.67 13.03
C ASP A 66 -10.25 11.08 14.39
N ASP A 67 -11.21 10.17 14.45
CA ASP A 67 -11.67 9.58 15.71
C ASP A 67 -10.50 8.95 16.47
N PRO A 68 -10.16 9.45 17.67
CA PRO A 68 -9.02 8.96 18.44
C PRO A 68 -9.27 7.58 19.07
N ALA A 69 -10.48 7.08 19.01
CA ALA A 69 -10.80 5.73 19.52
C ALA A 69 -10.26 4.62 18.62
N TRP A 70 -9.84 4.97 17.41
CA TRP A 70 -9.31 3.97 16.47
C TRP A 70 -7.81 3.80 16.62
N ARG A 71 -7.35 2.59 16.33
CA ARG A 71 -5.95 2.26 16.10
C ARG A 71 -5.84 1.68 14.71
N ILE A 72 -4.78 2.05 14.00
CA ILE A 72 -4.56 1.66 12.61
C ILE A 72 -3.25 0.89 12.54
N VAL A 73 -3.31 -0.37 12.12
CA VAL A 73 -2.10 -1.20 11.96
C VAL A 73 -1.85 -1.39 10.48
N VAL A 74 -0.70 -0.95 10.01
CA VAL A 74 -0.27 -1.12 8.62
C VAL A 74 0.76 -2.23 8.59
N ARG A 75 0.45 -3.31 7.89
CA ARG A 75 1.34 -4.47 7.74
C ARG A 75 1.91 -4.50 6.33
N THR A 76 3.22 -4.58 6.24
CA THR A 76 3.93 -4.60 4.96
C THR A 76 5.16 -5.49 5.08
N ASP A 77 5.57 -6.11 3.98
CA ASP A 77 6.83 -6.84 3.94
C ASP A 77 8.01 -5.95 3.56
N SER A 78 7.78 -4.67 3.30
CA SER A 78 8.84 -3.73 2.96
C SER A 78 9.41 -3.03 4.19
N LEU A 79 10.61 -3.44 4.59
CA LEU A 79 11.34 -2.73 5.65
C LEU A 79 11.66 -1.29 5.23
N GLY A 80 11.91 -1.06 3.93
CA GLY A 80 12.17 0.28 3.44
C GLY A 80 11.00 1.22 3.72
N VAL A 81 9.79 0.80 3.40
CA VAL A 81 8.59 1.61 3.64
C VAL A 81 8.47 1.97 5.13
N ILE A 82 8.62 0.98 6.00
CA ILE A 82 8.52 1.22 7.44
C ILE A 82 9.57 2.22 7.89
N ASN A 83 10.82 2.01 7.50
CA ASN A 83 11.91 2.85 7.98
C ASN A 83 11.88 4.27 7.40
N TRP A 84 11.42 4.43 6.15
CA TRP A 84 11.26 5.77 5.59
C TRP A 84 10.08 6.52 6.22
N LEU A 85 8.97 5.84 6.48
CA LEU A 85 7.78 6.51 7.02
C LEU A 85 7.85 6.73 8.52
N THR A 86 8.68 5.98 9.25
CA THR A 86 8.89 6.20 10.69
C THR A 86 10.09 7.10 10.99
N GLY A 87 10.84 7.50 9.97
CA GLY A 87 11.99 8.38 10.15
C GLY A 87 13.29 7.67 10.54
N SER A 88 13.31 6.33 10.56
CA SER A 88 14.52 5.58 10.90
C SER A 88 15.58 5.64 9.81
N TRP A 89 15.17 5.76 8.56
CA TRP A 89 16.06 5.90 7.41
C TRP A 89 15.87 7.24 6.75
N LYS A 90 16.99 7.82 6.27
CA LYS A 90 16.97 9.07 5.54
C LYS A 90 16.31 8.88 4.18
N ARG A 91 15.43 9.80 3.84
CA ARG A 91 14.73 9.82 2.55
C ARG A 91 15.61 10.50 1.51
N LYS A 92 16.00 9.76 0.47
CA LYS A 92 16.87 10.27 -0.60
C LYS A 92 16.18 10.29 -1.97
N LYS A 93 15.14 9.46 -2.14
CA LYS A 93 14.38 9.32 -3.38
C LYS A 93 12.91 9.42 -3.08
N ASN A 94 12.10 9.55 -4.15
CA ASN A 94 10.64 9.57 -4.04
C ASN A 94 10.14 10.72 -3.15
N LEU A 95 10.88 11.83 -3.14
CA LEU A 95 10.60 12.96 -2.26
C LEU A 95 9.26 13.62 -2.57
N ASP A 96 8.75 13.45 -3.78
CA ASP A 96 7.44 13.95 -4.20
C ASP A 96 6.28 13.23 -3.51
N LEU A 97 6.48 11.98 -3.07
CA LEU A 97 5.42 11.18 -2.46
C LEU A 97 5.19 11.51 -1.00
N TYR A 98 6.23 11.80 -0.24
CA TYR A 98 6.12 11.95 1.21
C TYR A 98 5.16 13.05 1.65
N PRO A 99 5.09 14.20 0.99
CA PRO A 99 4.07 15.20 1.37
C PRO A 99 2.63 14.71 1.19
N THR A 100 2.41 13.69 0.38
CA THR A 100 1.07 13.11 0.19
C THR A 100 0.77 11.98 1.17
N ILE A 101 1.77 11.50 1.90
CA ILE A 101 1.64 10.36 2.81
C ILE A 101 1.74 10.81 4.27
N ASP A 102 2.73 11.63 4.61
CA ASP A 102 2.99 12.03 5.98
C ASP A 102 1.78 12.62 6.71
N PRO A 103 0.95 13.49 6.07
CA PRO A 103 -0.23 14.01 6.76
C PRO A 103 -1.27 12.94 7.11
N LEU A 104 -1.18 11.76 6.52
CA LEU A 104 -2.10 10.65 6.80
C LEU A 104 -1.65 9.81 7.98
N ILE A 105 -0.39 9.98 8.41
CA ILE A 105 0.20 9.20 9.51
C ILE A 105 0.12 10.04 10.78
N ASP A 106 -0.80 9.68 11.66
CA ASP A 106 -0.95 10.32 12.97
C ASP A 106 -0.63 9.32 14.08
N ALA A 107 -0.87 9.71 15.34
CA ALA A 107 -0.52 8.89 16.51
C ALA A 107 -1.26 7.56 16.57
N ARG A 108 -2.33 7.38 15.78
CA ARG A 108 -3.10 6.13 15.75
C ARG A 108 -2.42 5.05 14.92
N VAL A 109 -1.49 5.43 14.02
CA VAL A 109 -0.91 4.53 13.03
C VAL A 109 0.32 3.84 13.61
N ARG A 110 0.35 2.51 13.47
CA ARG A 110 1.50 1.69 13.80
C ARG A 110 1.84 0.80 12.61
N PHE A 111 3.12 0.67 12.31
CA PHE A 111 3.61 -0.20 11.25
C PHE A 111 4.10 -1.52 11.84
N GLU A 112 3.77 -2.62 11.18
CA GLU A 112 4.25 -3.95 11.53
C GLU A 112 4.85 -4.61 10.30
N HIS A 113 6.04 -5.15 10.46
CA HIS A 113 6.69 -5.89 9.39
C HIS A 113 6.12 -7.31 9.35
N VAL A 114 5.73 -7.77 8.15
CA VAL A 114 5.39 -9.17 7.92
C VAL A 114 6.43 -9.73 6.96
N ARG A 115 6.80 -11.00 7.15
CA ARG A 115 7.76 -11.65 6.27
C ARG A 115 7.08 -11.99 4.94
N GLY A 116 7.67 -11.55 3.84
CA GLY A 116 7.16 -11.88 2.51
C GLY A 116 7.27 -13.37 2.22
N HIS A 117 6.30 -13.90 1.48
CA HIS A 117 6.25 -15.30 1.06
C HIS A 117 6.33 -16.30 2.23
N SER A 118 5.74 -15.94 3.37
CA SER A 118 5.77 -16.76 4.58
C SER A 118 4.44 -17.43 4.88
N GLY A 119 3.48 -17.35 3.96
CA GLY A 119 2.16 -17.94 4.16
C GLY A 119 1.19 -17.03 4.88
N ASN A 120 1.52 -15.76 5.12
CA ASN A 120 0.60 -14.80 5.72
C ASN A 120 -0.51 -14.49 4.70
N PRO A 121 -1.78 -14.82 4.99
CA PRO A 121 -2.84 -14.69 3.99
C PRO A 121 -3.06 -13.26 3.50
N GLY A 122 -3.00 -12.27 4.41
CA GLY A 122 -3.20 -10.87 4.04
C GLY A 122 -2.08 -10.35 3.16
N ASN A 123 -0.84 -10.68 3.50
CA ASN A 123 0.32 -10.28 2.70
C ASN A 123 0.29 -10.95 1.32
N GLU A 124 -0.05 -12.23 1.27
CA GLU A 124 -0.14 -12.93 -0.01
C GLU A 124 -1.27 -12.41 -0.88
N ARG A 125 -2.37 -12.00 -0.25
CA ARG A 125 -3.50 -11.43 -0.99
C ARG A 125 -3.11 -10.12 -1.68
N VAL A 126 -2.46 -9.20 -0.98
CA VAL A 126 -2.07 -7.92 -1.59
C VAL A 126 -0.95 -8.11 -2.61
N ASP A 127 -0.06 -9.08 -2.41
CA ASP A 127 0.92 -9.43 -3.42
C ASP A 127 0.23 -9.85 -4.72
N SER A 128 -0.75 -10.75 -4.63
CA SER A 128 -1.52 -11.19 -5.79
C SER A 128 -2.25 -10.03 -6.48
N LEU A 129 -2.88 -9.16 -5.70
CA LEU A 129 -3.60 -8.02 -6.26
C LEU A 129 -2.66 -7.08 -7.01
N ALA A 130 -1.49 -6.80 -6.45
CA ALA A 130 -0.52 -5.91 -7.09
C ALA A 130 0.06 -6.53 -8.37
N VAL A 131 0.36 -7.82 -8.34
CA VAL A 131 0.86 -8.55 -9.50
C VAL A 131 -0.20 -8.60 -10.61
N GLU A 132 -1.45 -8.93 -10.27
CA GLU A 132 -2.54 -8.96 -11.24
C GLU A 132 -2.75 -7.61 -11.91
N GLU A 133 -2.72 -6.54 -11.13
CA GLU A 133 -2.89 -5.19 -11.67
C GLU A 133 -1.71 -4.82 -12.58
N THR A 134 -0.49 -5.18 -12.20
CA THR A 134 0.70 -4.95 -13.03
C THR A 134 0.56 -5.68 -14.36
N GLN A 135 0.11 -6.94 -14.34
CA GLN A 135 -0.10 -7.72 -15.56
C GLN A 135 -1.19 -7.10 -16.44
N ARG A 136 -2.24 -6.59 -15.83
CA ARG A 136 -3.32 -5.91 -16.58
C ARG A 136 -2.82 -4.66 -17.29
N ILE A 137 -1.96 -3.88 -16.62
CA ILE A 137 -1.35 -2.69 -17.21
C ILE A 137 -0.44 -3.09 -18.37
N LEU A 138 0.37 -4.12 -18.21
CA LEU A 138 1.25 -4.62 -19.26
C LEU A 138 0.43 -5.12 -20.46
N ALA A 139 -0.63 -5.85 -20.25
CA ALA A 139 -1.49 -6.35 -21.31
C ALA A 139 -2.14 -5.20 -22.08
N GLY A 140 -2.58 -4.17 -21.39
CA GLY A 140 -3.13 -2.98 -22.01
C GLY A 140 -2.11 -2.24 -22.85
N SER A 141 -0.88 -2.13 -22.37
CA SER A 141 0.23 -1.52 -23.12
C SER A 141 0.56 -2.35 -24.35
N ALA A 142 0.63 -3.69 -24.22
CA ALA A 142 0.90 -4.59 -25.31
C ALA A 142 -0.24 -4.60 -26.33
N GLY A 143 -1.48 -4.40 -25.85
CA GLY A 143 -2.65 -4.32 -26.71
C GLY A 143 -2.78 -3.05 -27.53
N GLY A 144 -1.79 -2.17 -27.44
CA GLY A 144 -1.76 -1.01 -28.32
C GLY A 144 -2.79 0.05 -28.00
N GLY A 145 -3.01 0.29 -26.77
CA GLY A 145 -3.81 1.43 -26.42
C GLY A 145 -5.28 1.14 -26.31
N SER A 146 -5.62 0.06 -25.71
CA SER A 146 -7.01 -0.12 -25.38
C SER A 146 -7.47 1.08 -24.56
N ALA A 147 -8.64 1.56 -24.87
CA ALA A 147 -9.21 2.69 -24.14
C ALA A 147 -9.41 2.30 -22.68
N ARG A 148 -8.89 3.10 -21.87
CA ARG A 148 -9.01 2.81 -20.46
C ARG A 148 -9.30 4.03 -19.70
#